data_954e6bd82331f4b89a34cb721ca1fdaf
#
_entry.id   954e6bd82331f4b89a34cb721ca1fdaf
#
_cell.length_a   1.000
_cell.length_b   1.000
_cell.length_c   1.000
_cell.angle_alpha   90.00
_cell.angle_beta   90.00
_cell.angle_gamma   90.00
#
_symmetry.space_group_name_H-M   'P 1'
#
loop_
_entity.id
_entity.type
_entity.pdbx_description
1 polymer ?
#
loop_
_entity_poly.entity_id
_entity_poly.type
_entity_poly.pdbx_seq_one_letter_code
_entity_poly.pdbx_strand_id
1 'polypeptide(L)'
;IQQMRVTARPGYIALAALAKTDLSSITADGLSFSLIPRLNAAGRMADPKLALDLLLARDPIEASALAAELEEINRQRREIEAELTRDAMAKVEETYDGGRAIVVGGEGWHEGVKGIVASRLTNRYRVPALLFSIEDGVARGSGRSVGKVNLFDAVERCSDLLIRRGGHAGAVGVTIEASKLDEFRRRLCFLPGEDFAIAIAIGV
;
A
#
# COMPACT_ATOMS: atom_id res chain seq x y z
N ILE A 1 -11.57 20.14 -5.59
CA ILE A 1 -10.44 20.89 -6.16
C ILE A 1 -10.72 22.40 -6.16
N GLN A 2 -11.83 22.88 -6.75
CA GLN A 2 -12.14 24.32 -6.81
C GLN A 2 -12.12 24.99 -5.42
N GLN A 3 -12.73 24.38 -4.41
CA GLN A 3 -12.71 24.88 -3.03
C GLN A 3 -11.31 24.89 -2.42
N MET A 4 -10.44 23.96 -2.78
CA MET A 4 -9.05 23.92 -2.29
C MET A 4 -8.21 25.08 -2.88
N ARG A 5 -8.48 25.49 -4.10
CA ARG A 5 -7.76 26.60 -4.75
C ARG A 5 -7.97 27.95 -4.10
N VAL A 6 -9.07 28.11 -3.38
CA VAL A 6 -9.46 29.36 -2.71
C VAL A 6 -9.53 29.20 -1.18
N THR A 7 -9.01 28.11 -0.65
CA THR A 7 -9.09 27.84 0.79
C THR A 7 -8.22 28.80 1.59
N ALA A 8 -8.75 29.29 2.69
CA ALA A 8 -8.01 30.02 3.71
C ALA A 8 -7.72 29.18 4.96
N ARG A 9 -7.99 27.86 4.92
CA ARG A 9 -7.74 27.00 6.08
C ARG A 9 -6.25 26.82 6.33
N PRO A 10 -5.75 27.13 7.54
CA PRO A 10 -4.33 27.08 7.88
C PRO A 10 -3.69 25.72 7.62
N GLY A 11 -4.39 24.61 7.92
CA GLY A 11 -3.89 23.26 7.73
C GLY A 11 -3.56 22.93 6.26
N TYR A 12 -4.41 23.32 5.31
CA TYR A 12 -4.11 23.10 3.88
C TYR A 12 -2.97 23.99 3.39
N ILE A 13 -2.90 25.24 3.88
CA ILE A 13 -1.84 26.19 3.52
C ILE A 13 -0.49 25.69 4.04
N ALA A 14 -0.41 25.28 5.30
CA ALA A 14 0.79 24.75 5.91
C ALA A 14 1.28 23.47 5.20
N LEU A 15 0.36 22.53 4.93
CA LEU A 15 0.69 21.28 4.24
C LEU A 15 1.18 21.54 2.81
N ALA A 16 0.55 22.45 2.08
CA ALA A 16 0.93 22.80 0.72
C ALA A 16 2.29 23.50 0.66
N ALA A 17 2.58 24.36 1.62
CA ALA A 17 3.88 25.03 1.74
C ALA A 17 5.01 23.99 1.91
N LEU A 18 4.88 23.03 2.83
CA LEU A 18 5.85 21.94 3.02
C LEU A 18 5.95 21.03 1.79
N ALA A 19 4.84 20.76 1.12
CA ALA A 19 4.80 19.98 -0.10
C ALA A 19 5.33 20.74 -1.34
N LYS A 20 5.66 22.03 -1.19
CA LYS A 20 6.05 22.95 -2.29
C LYS A 20 5.02 22.94 -3.42
N THR A 21 3.74 22.93 -3.06
CA THR A 21 2.61 22.84 -3.98
C THR A 21 1.81 24.14 -3.92
N ASP A 22 1.56 24.73 -5.09
CA ASP A 22 0.70 25.89 -5.19
C ASP A 22 -0.79 25.46 -5.20
N LEU A 23 -1.52 25.83 -4.14
CA LEU A 23 -2.93 25.51 -4.03
C LEU A 23 -3.79 26.20 -5.10
N SER A 24 -3.40 27.38 -5.57
CA SER A 24 -4.20 28.16 -6.55
C SER A 24 -4.31 27.46 -7.89
N SER A 25 -3.31 26.63 -8.24
CA SER A 25 -3.22 25.88 -9.48
C SER A 25 -3.35 24.37 -9.30
N ILE A 26 -3.62 23.88 -8.07
CA ILE A 26 -3.62 22.45 -7.78
C ILE A 26 -4.59 21.66 -8.67
N THR A 27 -4.11 20.52 -9.17
CA THR A 27 -4.90 19.54 -9.93
C THR A 27 -5.28 18.35 -9.05
N ALA A 28 -6.13 17.44 -9.55
CA ALA A 28 -6.44 16.19 -8.86
C ALA A 28 -5.18 15.32 -8.68
N ASP A 29 -4.33 15.25 -9.69
CA ASP A 29 -3.07 14.52 -9.63
C ASP A 29 -2.09 15.17 -8.65
N GLY A 30 -1.95 16.51 -8.69
CA GLY A 30 -1.15 17.26 -7.72
C GLY A 30 -1.58 16.97 -6.29
N LEU A 31 -2.88 16.97 -6.01
CA LEU A 31 -3.42 16.61 -4.71
C LEU A 31 -3.07 15.16 -4.32
N SER A 32 -3.30 14.22 -5.23
CA SER A 32 -3.12 12.78 -5.01
C SER A 32 -1.66 12.39 -4.78
N PHE A 33 -0.71 13.10 -5.41
CA PHE A 33 0.71 12.75 -5.31
C PHE A 33 1.52 13.64 -4.38
N SER A 34 1.01 14.84 -4.01
CA SER A 34 1.71 15.72 -3.07
C SER A 34 1.10 15.75 -1.68
N LEU A 35 -0.16 16.10 -1.50
CA LEU A 35 -0.76 16.31 -0.19
C LEU A 35 -1.30 15.03 0.45
N ILE A 36 -2.05 14.22 -0.29
CA ILE A 36 -2.68 13.00 0.22
C ILE A 36 -1.68 11.99 0.80
N PRO A 37 -0.49 11.74 0.21
CA PRO A 37 0.47 10.81 0.80
C PRO A 37 0.96 11.22 2.19
N ARG A 38 1.06 12.53 2.47
CA ARG A 38 1.44 13.08 3.78
C ARG A 38 0.36 12.80 4.81
N LEU A 39 -0.89 13.11 4.49
CA LEU A 39 -2.04 12.82 5.37
C LEU A 39 -2.16 11.32 5.66
N ASN A 40 -2.02 10.49 4.63
CA ASN A 40 -2.10 9.04 4.76
C ASN A 40 -0.93 8.45 5.56
N ALA A 41 0.21 9.13 5.64
CA ALA A 41 1.37 8.66 6.39
C ALA A 41 1.06 8.53 7.88
N ALA A 42 0.27 9.43 8.47
CA ALA A 42 -0.16 9.33 9.86
C ALA A 42 -0.84 7.99 10.15
N GLY A 43 -1.87 7.61 9.38
CA GLY A 43 -2.60 6.35 9.59
C GLY A 43 -1.81 5.08 9.25
N ARG A 44 -0.65 5.21 8.59
CA ARG A 44 0.24 4.07 8.29
C ARG A 44 1.33 3.87 9.32
N MET A 45 1.84 4.94 9.93
CA MET A 45 3.05 4.95 10.73
C MET A 45 2.82 5.39 12.17
N ALA A 46 1.71 6.11 12.44
CA ALA A 46 1.41 6.75 13.70
C ALA A 46 -0.11 6.79 13.95
N ASP A 47 -0.59 7.82 14.64
CA ASP A 47 -2.02 8.05 14.88
C ASP A 47 -2.64 8.89 13.74
N PRO A 48 -3.69 8.40 13.05
CA PRO A 48 -4.39 9.16 12.02
C PRO A 48 -5.02 10.46 12.54
N LYS A 49 -5.19 10.60 13.86
CA LYS A 49 -5.68 11.81 14.51
C LYS A 49 -4.83 13.04 14.18
N LEU A 50 -3.52 12.88 14.04
CA LEU A 50 -2.61 13.96 13.65
C LEU A 50 -3.01 14.63 12.32
N ALA A 51 -3.37 13.82 11.33
CA ALA A 51 -3.83 14.35 10.04
C ALA A 51 -5.19 15.07 10.18
N LEU A 52 -6.08 14.54 11.02
CA LEU A 52 -7.37 15.17 11.30
C LEU A 52 -7.18 16.52 12.02
N ASP A 53 -6.35 16.57 13.05
CA ASP A 53 -6.05 17.78 13.81
C ASP A 53 -5.47 18.87 12.90
N LEU A 54 -4.55 18.52 12.01
CA LEU A 54 -4.04 19.46 11.00
C LEU A 54 -5.16 20.03 10.12
N LEU A 55 -6.05 19.17 9.61
CA LEU A 55 -7.14 19.61 8.72
C LEU A 55 -8.16 20.50 9.45
N LEU A 56 -8.29 20.35 10.76
CA LEU A 56 -9.20 21.13 11.62
C LEU A 56 -8.55 22.35 12.27
N ALA A 57 -7.23 22.47 12.24
CA ALA A 57 -6.48 23.56 12.84
C ALA A 57 -6.96 24.92 12.32
N ARG A 58 -7.13 25.86 13.26
CA ARG A 58 -7.59 27.22 12.98
C ARG A 58 -6.47 28.25 13.18
N ASP A 59 -5.48 27.93 13.98
CA ASP A 59 -4.30 28.75 14.19
C ASP A 59 -3.19 28.37 13.20
N PRO A 60 -2.60 29.35 12.47
CA PRO A 60 -1.51 29.09 11.52
C PRO A 60 -0.23 28.52 12.16
N ILE A 61 0.06 28.87 13.41
CA ILE A 61 1.26 28.38 14.12
C ILE A 61 1.07 26.91 14.46
N GLU A 62 -0.08 26.54 15.03
CA GLU A 62 -0.46 25.17 15.30
C GLU A 62 -0.46 24.33 14.01
N ALA A 63 -1.08 24.83 12.95
CA ALA A 63 -1.11 24.15 11.66
C ALA A 63 0.28 23.90 11.08
N SER A 64 1.20 24.85 11.23
CA SER A 64 2.58 24.71 10.78
C SER A 64 3.34 23.63 11.56
N ALA A 65 3.14 23.54 12.87
CA ALA A 65 3.75 22.52 13.72
C ALA A 65 3.23 21.11 13.35
N LEU A 66 1.91 20.94 13.24
CA LEU A 66 1.28 19.66 12.84
C LEU A 66 1.69 19.22 11.42
N ALA A 67 1.80 20.17 10.49
CA ALA A 67 2.26 19.87 9.13
C ALA A 67 3.72 19.41 9.11
N ALA A 68 4.60 20.02 9.93
CA ALA A 68 6.00 19.61 10.05
C ALA A 68 6.13 18.19 10.63
N GLU A 69 5.34 17.85 11.63
CA GLU A 69 5.28 16.49 12.17
C GLU A 69 4.82 15.47 11.13
N LEU A 70 3.77 15.78 10.37
CA LEU A 70 3.31 14.92 9.27
C LEU A 70 4.35 14.74 8.17
N GLU A 71 5.12 15.78 7.83
CA GLU A 71 6.19 15.65 6.83
C GLU A 71 7.30 14.71 7.33
N GLU A 72 7.66 14.80 8.62
CA GLU A 72 8.65 13.89 9.21
C GLU A 72 8.16 12.43 9.17
N ILE A 73 6.91 12.17 9.57
CA ILE A 73 6.30 10.84 9.49
C ILE A 73 6.26 10.35 8.03
N ASN A 74 5.92 11.22 7.08
CA ASN A 74 5.93 10.86 5.65
C ASN A 74 7.35 10.58 5.12
N ARG A 75 8.38 11.27 5.62
CA ARG A 75 9.78 11.00 5.30
C ARG A 75 10.17 9.59 5.77
N GLN A 76 9.89 9.26 7.03
CA GLN A 76 10.14 7.94 7.62
C GLN A 76 9.39 6.84 6.85
N ARG A 77 8.12 7.08 6.51
CA ARG A 77 7.35 6.15 5.69
C ARG A 77 8.05 5.87 4.35
N ARG A 78 8.57 6.89 3.68
CA ARG A 78 9.26 6.72 2.38
C ARG A 78 10.56 5.93 2.52
N GLU A 79 11.29 6.09 3.61
CA GLU A 79 12.53 5.34 3.88
C GLU A 79 12.23 3.87 4.11
N ILE A 80 11.28 3.55 5.00
CA ILE A 80 10.83 2.18 5.25
C ILE A 80 10.23 1.54 3.99
N GLU A 81 9.46 2.30 3.21
CA GLU A 81 8.92 1.82 1.92
C GLU A 81 10.02 1.49 0.92
N ALA A 82 11.07 2.30 0.84
CA ALA A 82 12.19 2.06 -0.06
C ALA A 82 13.01 0.83 0.35
N GLU A 83 13.25 0.65 1.65
CA GLU A 83 13.93 -0.53 2.19
C GLU A 83 13.12 -1.79 1.91
N LEU A 84 11.85 -1.83 2.31
CA LEU A 84 10.96 -2.96 2.06
C LEU A 84 10.82 -3.28 0.58
N THR A 85 10.84 -2.26 -0.29
CA THR A 85 10.81 -2.47 -1.75
C THR A 85 12.05 -3.20 -2.24
N ARG A 86 13.27 -2.83 -1.76
CA ARG A 86 14.52 -3.52 -2.12
C ARG A 86 14.49 -4.98 -1.66
N ASP A 87 14.13 -5.21 -0.41
CA ASP A 87 14.08 -6.55 0.17
C ASP A 87 13.06 -7.45 -0.56
N ALA A 88 11.85 -6.91 -0.81
CA ALA A 88 10.81 -7.64 -1.51
C ALA A 88 11.22 -7.97 -2.96
N MET A 89 11.88 -7.04 -3.67
CA MET A 89 12.37 -7.29 -5.00
C MET A 89 13.46 -8.37 -5.04
N ALA A 90 14.42 -8.35 -4.11
CA ALA A 90 15.43 -9.39 -4.00
C ALA A 90 14.78 -10.78 -3.80
N LYS A 91 13.80 -10.88 -2.88
CA LYS A 91 13.06 -12.14 -2.67
C LYS A 91 12.25 -12.57 -3.89
N VAL A 92 11.68 -11.64 -4.64
CA VAL A 92 10.98 -11.96 -5.89
C VAL A 92 11.96 -12.50 -6.93
N GLU A 93 13.13 -11.90 -7.10
CA GLU A 93 14.16 -12.37 -8.03
C GLU A 93 14.67 -13.78 -7.69
N GLU A 94 14.68 -14.15 -6.40
CA GLU A 94 15.07 -15.49 -5.94
C GLU A 94 13.95 -16.54 -6.11
N THR A 95 12.68 -16.14 -5.98
CA THR A 95 11.58 -17.11 -5.77
C THR A 95 10.49 -17.09 -6.84
N TYR A 96 10.44 -16.05 -7.67
CA TYR A 96 9.39 -15.91 -8.68
C TYR A 96 9.82 -16.54 -10.01
N ASP A 97 9.15 -17.59 -10.39
CA ASP A 97 9.41 -18.42 -11.59
C ASP A 97 8.51 -18.08 -12.80
N GLY A 98 7.82 -16.93 -12.77
CA GLY A 98 6.86 -16.55 -13.80
C GLY A 98 5.44 -17.04 -13.54
N GLY A 99 5.14 -17.48 -12.32
CA GLY A 99 3.79 -17.88 -11.89
C GLY A 99 2.76 -16.75 -11.97
N ARG A 100 1.50 -17.09 -11.73
CA ARG A 100 0.35 -16.18 -11.88
C ARG A 100 0.21 -15.14 -10.77
N ALA A 101 0.95 -15.27 -9.70
CA ALA A 101 0.99 -14.32 -8.58
C ALA A 101 2.37 -14.29 -7.93
N ILE A 102 2.70 -13.18 -7.29
CA ILE A 102 3.88 -13.03 -6.44
C ILE A 102 3.42 -13.15 -4.99
N VAL A 103 4.06 -14.05 -4.22
CA VAL A 103 3.83 -14.21 -2.79
C VAL A 103 5.19 -14.23 -2.10
N VAL A 104 5.53 -13.17 -1.39
CA VAL A 104 6.79 -13.05 -0.66
C VAL A 104 6.54 -12.60 0.77
N GLY A 105 7.41 -13.00 1.68
CA GLY A 105 7.33 -12.63 3.09
C GLY A 105 8.69 -12.36 3.71
N GLY A 106 8.71 -11.54 4.75
CA GLY A 106 9.91 -11.22 5.49
C GLY A 106 9.61 -10.84 6.94
N GLU A 107 10.58 -11.09 7.82
CA GLU A 107 10.56 -10.61 9.19
C GLU A 107 10.84 -9.12 9.24
N GLY A 108 10.25 -8.41 10.21
CA GLY A 108 10.46 -6.98 10.39
C GLY A 108 9.81 -6.07 9.32
N TRP A 109 9.08 -6.63 8.36
CA TRP A 109 8.40 -5.83 7.34
C TRP A 109 7.25 -5.03 7.93
N HIS A 110 7.28 -3.71 7.75
CA HIS A 110 6.31 -2.81 8.36
C HIS A 110 4.91 -2.93 7.74
N GLU A 111 3.90 -3.17 8.61
CA GLU A 111 2.50 -3.38 8.22
C GLU A 111 1.93 -2.25 7.35
N GLY A 112 2.19 -1.01 7.70
CA GLY A 112 1.59 0.17 7.07
C GLY A 112 2.03 0.42 5.63
N VAL A 113 3.15 -0.21 5.17
CA VAL A 113 3.71 0.05 3.83
C VAL A 113 3.62 -1.14 2.88
N LYS A 114 3.36 -2.36 3.38
CA LYS A 114 3.26 -3.57 2.54
C LYS A 114 2.33 -3.41 1.34
N GLY A 115 1.16 -2.81 1.54
CA GLY A 115 0.19 -2.59 0.46
C GLY A 115 0.69 -1.63 -0.63
N ILE A 116 1.58 -0.69 -0.30
CA ILE A 116 2.20 0.21 -1.28
C ILE A 116 3.21 -0.59 -2.12
N VAL A 117 4.05 -1.38 -1.46
CA VAL A 117 5.05 -2.20 -2.13
C VAL A 117 4.38 -3.30 -2.96
N ALA A 118 3.29 -3.90 -2.49
CA ALA A 118 2.49 -4.84 -3.29
C ALA A 118 2.01 -4.19 -4.59
N SER A 119 1.52 -2.94 -4.55
CA SER A 119 1.14 -2.20 -5.76
C SER A 119 2.32 -1.98 -6.71
N ARG A 120 3.52 -1.70 -6.18
CA ARG A 120 4.73 -1.54 -7.02
C ARG A 120 5.12 -2.84 -7.73
N LEU A 121 5.10 -3.98 -7.02
CA LEU A 121 5.36 -5.27 -7.62
C LEU A 121 4.31 -5.62 -8.67
N THR A 122 3.03 -5.44 -8.37
CA THR A 122 1.94 -5.65 -9.31
C THR A 122 2.11 -4.83 -10.60
N ASN A 123 2.49 -3.56 -10.48
CA ASN A 123 2.73 -2.70 -11.65
C ASN A 123 3.95 -3.13 -12.46
N ARG A 124 5.02 -3.59 -11.80
CA ARG A 124 6.26 -4.02 -12.45
C ARG A 124 6.10 -5.37 -13.16
N TYR A 125 5.52 -6.35 -12.45
CA TYR A 125 5.47 -7.74 -12.94
C TYR A 125 4.16 -8.09 -13.66
N ARG A 126 3.17 -7.21 -13.61
CA ARG A 126 1.84 -7.39 -14.24
C ARG A 126 1.07 -8.61 -13.75
N VAL A 127 1.33 -9.05 -12.53
CA VAL A 127 0.61 -10.11 -11.82
C VAL A 127 0.19 -9.63 -10.44
N PRO A 128 -0.83 -10.21 -9.82
CA PRO A 128 -1.15 -9.94 -8.41
C PRO A 128 0.05 -10.19 -7.49
N ALA A 129 0.20 -9.35 -6.47
CA ALA A 129 1.29 -9.48 -5.50
C ALA A 129 0.77 -9.41 -4.06
N LEU A 130 1.22 -10.33 -3.22
CA LEU A 130 0.96 -10.39 -1.78
C LEU A 130 2.28 -10.34 -1.01
N LEU A 131 2.38 -9.40 -0.09
CA LEU A 131 3.52 -9.25 0.80
C LEU A 131 3.12 -9.56 2.24
N PHE A 132 3.90 -10.39 2.90
CA PHE A 132 3.66 -10.84 4.27
C PHE A 132 4.75 -10.34 5.23
N SER A 133 4.36 -9.72 6.34
CA SER A 133 5.22 -9.60 7.50
C SER A 133 5.08 -10.85 8.34
N ILE A 134 6.20 -11.39 8.82
CA ILE A 134 6.26 -12.60 9.63
C ILE A 134 6.70 -12.20 11.02
N GLU A 135 5.90 -12.56 12.03
CA GLU A 135 6.15 -12.29 13.42
C GLU A 135 5.50 -13.38 14.28
N ASP A 136 6.22 -13.93 15.24
CA ASP A 136 5.74 -14.94 16.21
C ASP A 136 5.00 -16.13 15.55
N GLY A 137 5.50 -16.61 14.42
CA GLY A 137 4.90 -17.74 13.70
C GLY A 137 3.63 -17.40 12.91
N VAL A 138 3.25 -16.13 12.86
CA VAL A 138 2.09 -15.63 12.10
C VAL A 138 2.57 -14.74 10.96
N ALA A 139 2.03 -14.97 9.77
CA ALA A 139 2.26 -14.13 8.60
C ALA A 139 1.00 -13.29 8.30
N ARG A 140 1.16 -11.95 8.30
CA ARG A 140 0.10 -11.01 7.95
C ARG A 140 0.39 -10.40 6.59
N GLY A 141 -0.49 -10.65 5.63
CA GLY A 141 -0.33 -10.28 4.23
C GLY A 141 -1.19 -9.10 3.79
N SER A 142 -0.65 -8.34 2.85
CA SER A 142 -1.40 -7.33 2.10
C SER A 142 -1.20 -7.58 0.61
N GLY A 143 -2.30 -7.79 -0.12
CA GLY A 143 -2.29 -8.10 -1.55
C GLY A 143 -2.87 -6.97 -2.40
N ARG A 144 -2.39 -6.90 -3.63
CA ARG A 144 -2.92 -6.05 -4.70
C ARG A 144 -3.10 -6.84 -5.97
N SER A 145 -4.15 -6.52 -6.71
CA SER A 145 -4.47 -7.16 -7.97
C SER A 145 -4.07 -6.29 -9.17
N VAL A 146 -4.15 -6.86 -10.35
CA VAL A 146 -3.92 -6.21 -11.64
C VAL A 146 -5.06 -6.51 -12.60
N GLY A 147 -5.42 -5.53 -13.42
CA GLY A 147 -6.42 -5.69 -14.47
C GLY A 147 -7.77 -6.17 -13.93
N LYS A 148 -8.28 -7.25 -14.49
CA LYS A 148 -9.58 -7.86 -14.14
C LYS A 148 -9.48 -9.02 -13.16
N VAL A 149 -8.29 -9.34 -12.65
CA VAL A 149 -8.11 -10.46 -11.73
C VAL A 149 -8.83 -10.19 -10.41
N ASN A 150 -9.77 -11.07 -10.03
CA ASN A 150 -10.40 -11.02 -8.71
C ASN A 150 -9.51 -11.71 -7.68
N LEU A 151 -8.67 -10.91 -7.01
CA LEU A 151 -7.72 -11.43 -6.01
C LEU A 151 -8.44 -12.00 -4.78
N PHE A 152 -9.62 -11.47 -4.44
CA PHE A 152 -10.39 -11.97 -3.31
C PHE A 152 -10.86 -13.40 -3.56
N ASP A 153 -11.43 -13.69 -4.73
CA ASP A 153 -11.88 -15.03 -5.10
C ASP A 153 -10.70 -16.01 -5.20
N ALA A 154 -9.56 -15.56 -5.70
CA ALA A 154 -8.35 -16.36 -5.72
C ALA A 154 -7.88 -16.78 -4.31
N VAL A 155 -7.86 -15.83 -3.38
CA VAL A 155 -7.53 -16.08 -1.98
C VAL A 155 -8.57 -16.95 -1.29
N GLU A 156 -9.85 -16.80 -1.62
CA GLU A 156 -10.95 -17.60 -1.08
C GLU A 156 -10.78 -19.09 -1.37
N ARG A 157 -10.22 -19.46 -2.55
CA ARG A 157 -9.90 -20.86 -2.90
C ARG A 157 -8.82 -21.50 -2.03
N CYS A 158 -8.09 -20.68 -1.24
CA CYS A 158 -7.08 -21.12 -0.28
C CYS A 158 -7.55 -20.96 1.16
N SER A 159 -8.86 -20.78 1.40
CA SER A 159 -9.44 -20.42 2.71
C SER A 159 -9.13 -21.42 3.82
N ASP A 160 -8.94 -22.69 3.50
CA ASP A 160 -8.55 -23.75 4.44
C ASP A 160 -7.16 -23.55 5.08
N LEU A 161 -6.30 -22.76 4.46
CA LEU A 161 -4.97 -22.42 4.98
C LEU A 161 -5.00 -21.16 5.88
N LEU A 162 -6.06 -20.36 5.82
CA LEU A 162 -6.08 -19.00 6.34
C LEU A 162 -6.71 -18.91 7.73
N ILE A 163 -6.08 -18.16 8.63
CA ILE A 163 -6.65 -17.77 9.92
C ILE A 163 -7.71 -16.67 9.71
N ARG A 164 -7.39 -15.69 8.87
CA ARG A 164 -8.26 -14.55 8.58
C ARG A 164 -8.02 -14.04 7.16
N ARG A 165 -9.09 -13.58 6.52
CA ARG A 165 -9.04 -12.92 5.22
C ARG A 165 -10.12 -11.85 5.11
N GLY A 166 -9.88 -10.89 4.20
CA GLY A 166 -10.86 -9.84 3.89
C GLY A 166 -10.36 -8.97 2.76
N GLY A 167 -11.27 -8.24 2.15
CA GLY A 167 -10.94 -7.34 1.06
C GLY A 167 -11.98 -7.34 -0.06
N HIS A 168 -11.51 -7.07 -1.26
CA HIS A 168 -12.30 -7.01 -2.50
C HIS A 168 -11.43 -7.44 -3.69
N ALA A 169 -11.98 -7.47 -4.90
CA ALA A 169 -11.27 -7.92 -6.10
C ALA A 169 -9.88 -7.30 -6.31
N GLY A 170 -9.72 -6.00 -6.00
CA GLY A 170 -8.48 -5.25 -6.22
C GLY A 170 -7.46 -5.33 -5.08
N ALA A 171 -7.87 -5.67 -3.85
CA ALA A 171 -6.99 -5.68 -2.69
C ALA A 171 -7.49 -6.62 -1.59
N VAL A 172 -6.56 -7.33 -0.95
CA VAL A 172 -6.87 -8.27 0.13
C VAL A 172 -5.94 -8.09 1.31
N GLY A 173 -6.48 -8.40 2.50
CA GLY A 173 -5.73 -8.64 3.72
C GLY A 173 -5.84 -10.11 4.10
N VAL A 174 -4.73 -10.73 4.49
CA VAL A 174 -4.65 -12.17 4.78
C VAL A 174 -3.83 -12.39 6.04
N THR A 175 -4.28 -13.30 6.91
CA THR A 175 -3.50 -13.80 8.04
C THR A 175 -3.41 -15.32 7.94
N ILE A 176 -2.20 -15.85 8.09
CA ILE A 176 -1.90 -17.27 7.94
C ILE A 176 -0.79 -17.68 8.92
N GLU A 177 -0.74 -18.94 9.33
CA GLU A 177 0.43 -19.46 10.02
C GLU A 177 1.66 -19.40 9.09
N ALA A 178 2.80 -18.92 9.59
CA ALA A 178 4.01 -18.78 8.77
C ALA A 178 4.44 -20.12 8.13
N SER A 179 4.23 -21.23 8.82
CA SER A 179 4.50 -22.59 8.33
C SER A 179 3.69 -22.99 7.08
N LYS A 180 2.55 -22.34 6.85
CA LYS A 180 1.65 -22.61 5.71
C LYS A 180 1.88 -21.67 4.52
N LEU A 181 2.79 -20.69 4.65
CA LEU A 181 2.98 -19.66 3.63
C LEU A 181 3.47 -20.24 2.29
N ASP A 182 4.34 -21.25 2.31
CA ASP A 182 4.84 -21.88 1.08
C ASP A 182 3.76 -22.71 0.36
N GLU A 183 2.88 -23.36 1.13
CA GLU A 183 1.73 -24.05 0.55
C GLU A 183 0.75 -23.06 -0.08
N PHE A 184 0.46 -21.95 0.63
CA PHE A 184 -0.38 -20.89 0.11
C PHE A 184 0.19 -20.29 -1.18
N ARG A 185 1.52 -20.02 -1.23
CA ARG A 185 2.22 -19.56 -2.43
C ARG A 185 2.02 -20.50 -3.58
N ARG A 186 2.29 -21.80 -3.40
CA ARG A 186 2.14 -22.81 -4.44
C ARG A 186 0.70 -22.85 -4.97
N ARG A 187 -0.30 -22.91 -4.09
CA ARG A 187 -1.70 -22.96 -4.52
C ARG A 187 -2.10 -21.70 -5.27
N LEU A 188 -1.80 -20.51 -4.74
CA LEU A 188 -2.19 -19.26 -5.37
C LEU A 188 -1.54 -19.07 -6.75
N CYS A 189 -0.26 -19.41 -6.89
CA CYS A 189 0.48 -19.27 -8.16
C CYS A 189 0.01 -20.22 -9.26
N PHE A 190 -0.58 -21.36 -8.89
CA PHE A 190 -1.00 -22.41 -9.83
C PHE A 190 -2.51 -22.65 -9.90
N LEU A 191 -3.32 -21.73 -9.35
CA LEU A 191 -4.78 -21.84 -9.43
C LEU A 191 -5.25 -22.00 -10.90
N PRO A 192 -6.03 -23.03 -11.23
CA PRO A 192 -6.65 -23.14 -12.53
C PRO A 192 -7.75 -22.10 -12.68
N GLY A 193 -7.85 -21.43 -13.82
CA GLY A 193 -8.97 -20.54 -14.13
C GLY A 193 -8.63 -19.43 -15.11
N GLU A 194 -9.63 -19.05 -15.88
CA GLU A 194 -9.58 -17.97 -16.88
C GLU A 194 -9.34 -16.59 -16.24
N ASP A 195 -9.65 -16.41 -14.95
CA ASP A 195 -9.53 -15.14 -14.21
C ASP A 195 -8.10 -14.60 -14.16
N PHE A 196 -7.09 -15.47 -14.21
CA PHE A 196 -5.68 -15.11 -14.28
C PHE A 196 -5.13 -15.00 -15.71
N ALA A 197 -5.76 -15.66 -16.69
CA ALA A 197 -5.25 -15.75 -18.06
C ALA A 197 -5.43 -14.43 -18.85
N ILE A 198 -6.41 -13.60 -18.50
CA ILE A 198 -6.77 -12.39 -19.26
C ILE A 198 -5.79 -11.23 -19.02
N ALA A 199 -5.07 -11.21 -17.89
CA ALA A 199 -4.14 -10.13 -17.57
C ALA A 199 -2.82 -10.20 -18.37
N ILE A 200 -2.42 -11.37 -18.83
CA ILE A 200 -1.16 -11.59 -19.57
C ILE A 200 -1.32 -11.32 -21.08
N ALA A 201 -2.55 -11.39 -21.62
CA ALA A 201 -2.81 -11.30 -23.06
C ALA A 201 -3.02 -9.87 -23.61
N ILE A 202 -3.05 -8.84 -22.78
CA ILE A 202 -3.25 -7.43 -23.20
C ILE A 202 -2.01 -6.59 -22.82
N GLY A 203 -0.85 -7.09 -23.15
CA GLY A 203 0.42 -6.40 -23.05
C GLY A 203 0.93 -5.99 -24.45
N VAL A 204 0.19 -5.13 -25.15
CA VAL A 204 0.70 -4.32 -26.27
C VAL A 204 0.32 -2.88 -26.02
#